data_97b861a790589889e69f58ab8047d049
#
_entry.id   97b861a790589889e69f58ab8047d049
#
_cell.length_a   1.000
_cell.length_b   1.000
_cell.length_c   1.000
_cell.angle_alpha   90.00
_cell.angle_beta   90.00
_cell.angle_gamma   90.00
#
_symmetry.space_group_name_H-M   'P 1'
#
loop_
_entity.id
_entity.type
_entity.pdbx_description
1 polymer ?
#
loop_
_entity_poly.entity_id
_entity_poly.type
_entity_poly.pdbx_seq_one_letter_code
_entity_poly.pdbx_strand_id
1 'polypeptide(L)' 'MKTIDLKEENLDLEDVIKYARKETVLLLTSDGREFIVSEMVSLKQ' A
#
# COMPACT_ATOMS: atom_id res chain seq x y z
N MET A 1 -9.11 -5.77 0.10
CA MET A 1 -8.17 -4.81 -0.48
C MET A 1 -8.47 -3.42 0.01
N LYS A 2 -7.43 -2.70 0.39
CA LYS A 2 -7.59 -1.34 0.88
C LYS A 2 -7.12 -0.35 -0.19
N THR A 3 -7.90 0.68 -0.42
CA THR A 3 -7.53 1.73 -1.37
C THR A 3 -7.08 2.96 -0.60
N ILE A 4 -5.90 3.48 -0.95
CA ILE A 4 -5.35 4.69 -0.33
C ILE A 4 -5.12 5.72 -1.42
N ASP A 5 -5.76 6.87 -1.27
CA ASP A 5 -5.58 7.98 -2.21
C ASP A 5 -4.56 8.93 -1.60
N LEU A 6 -3.35 8.91 -2.14
CA LEU A 6 -2.27 9.73 -1.61
C LEU A 6 -2.49 11.22 -1.81
N LYS A 7 -3.45 11.56 -2.66
CA LYS A 7 -3.79 12.95 -2.87
C LYS A 7 -4.58 13.50 -1.67
N GLU A 8 -5.35 12.63 -1.01
CA GLU A 8 -6.19 13.05 0.10
C GLU A 8 -5.66 12.61 1.45
N GLU A 9 -4.88 11.53 1.48
CA GLU A 9 -4.32 11.02 2.72
C GLU A 9 -2.83 11.23 2.73
N ASN A 10 -2.35 11.79 3.82
CA ASN A 10 -0.93 12.07 3.97
C ASN A 10 -0.31 10.99 4.84
N LEU A 11 0.03 9.87 4.23
CA LEU A 11 0.55 8.73 4.94
C LEU A 11 2.03 8.54 4.67
N ASP A 12 2.75 8.09 5.70
CA ASP A 12 4.14 7.72 5.56
C ASP A 12 4.24 6.32 4.98
N LEU A 13 5.43 6.00 4.47
CA LEU A 13 5.68 4.67 3.93
C LEU A 13 5.43 3.59 4.99
N GLU A 14 5.78 3.87 6.24
CA GLU A 14 5.57 2.89 7.30
C GLU A 14 4.09 2.58 7.49
N ASP A 15 3.24 3.58 7.34
CA ASP A 15 1.80 3.36 7.46
C ASP A 15 1.30 2.48 6.33
N VAL A 16 1.81 2.72 5.12
CA VAL A 16 1.44 1.91 3.96
C VAL A 16 1.86 0.47 4.18
N ILE A 17 3.05 0.26 4.71
CA ILE A 17 3.55 -1.08 4.98
C ILE A 17 2.68 -1.80 6.01
N LYS A 18 2.23 -1.09 7.03
CA LYS A 18 1.37 -1.69 8.04
C LYS A 18 0.06 -2.19 7.44
N TYR A 19 -0.51 -1.40 6.54
CA TYR A 19 -1.73 -1.82 5.87
C TYR A 19 -1.46 -2.99 4.94
N ALA A 20 -0.33 -2.96 4.23
CA ALA A 20 0.01 -4.00 3.28
C ALA A 20 0.24 -5.35 3.95
N ARG A 21 0.60 -5.33 5.24
CA ARG A 21 0.77 -6.58 5.99
C ARG A 21 -0.55 -7.28 6.24
N LYS A 22 -1.63 -6.51 6.27
CA LYS A 22 -2.94 -7.07 6.56
C LYS A 22 -3.69 -7.44 5.30
N GLU A 23 -3.51 -6.68 4.24
CA GLU A 23 -4.22 -6.91 2.99
C GLU A 23 -3.53 -6.16 1.87
N THR A 24 -3.86 -6.54 0.66
CA THR A 24 -3.32 -5.85 -0.51
C THR A 24 -3.80 -4.40 -0.51
N VAL A 25 -2.89 -3.50 -0.81
CA VAL A 25 -3.18 -2.06 -0.81
C VAL A 25 -3.07 -1.54 -2.23
N LEU A 26 -4.07 -0.78 -2.64
CA LEU A 26 -4.04 -0.07 -3.91
C LEU A 26 -3.75 1.40 -3.62
N LEU A 27 -2.63 1.89 -4.16
CA LEU A 27 -2.23 3.28 -3.99
C LEU A 27 -2.60 4.09 -5.21
N LEU A 28 -3.27 5.18 -4.98
CA LEU A 28 -3.61 6.13 -6.04
C LEU A 28 -2.75 7.37 -5.84
N THR A 29 -1.99 7.75 -6.87
CA THR A 29 -1.10 8.90 -6.77
C THR A 29 -1.73 10.12 -7.40
N SER A 30 -1.14 11.29 -7.12
CA SER A 30 -1.70 12.55 -7.59
C SER A 30 -1.58 12.72 -9.10
N ASP A 31 -0.69 11.96 -9.73
CA ASP A 31 -0.54 12.03 -11.19
C ASP A 31 -1.46 11.03 -11.91
N GLY A 32 -2.38 10.41 -11.17
CA GLY A 32 -3.37 9.53 -11.77
C GLY A 32 -2.90 8.11 -11.97
N ARG A 33 -1.84 7.71 -11.30
CA ARG A 33 -1.33 6.36 -11.43
C ARG A 33 -1.79 5.49 -10.27
N GLU A 34 -1.84 4.19 -10.52
CA GLU A 34 -2.25 3.22 -9.52
C GLU A 34 -1.12 2.23 -9.31
N PHE A 35 -0.89 1.92 -8.04
CA PHE A 35 0.14 0.95 -7.67
C PHE A 35 -0.44 -0.04 -6.69
N ILE A 36 0.00 -1.29 -6.80
CA ILE A 36 -0.45 -2.33 -5.89
C ILE A 36 0.72 -2.67 -4.97
N VAL A 37 0.44 -2.66 -3.67
CA VAL A 37 1.43 -2.97 -2.65
C VAL A 37 0.92 -4.13 -1.83
N SER A 38 1.75 -5.16 -1.69
CA SER A 38 1.41 -6.28 -0.84
C SER A 38 2.66 -6.82 -0.19
N GLU A 39 2.49 -7.43 0.96
CA GLU A 39 3.60 -8.04 1.66
C GLU A 39 3.99 -9.33 0.96
N MET A 40 5.27 -9.48 0.70
CA MET A 40 5.78 -10.72 0.16
C MET A 40 6.48 -11.47 1.27
N VAL A 41 5.88 -12.55 1.71
CA VAL A 41 6.43 -13.35 2.80
C VAL A 41 7.21 -14.51 2.21
N SER A 42 8.48 -14.57 2.56
CA SER A 42 9.34 -15.66 2.11
C SER A 42 9.43 -16.69 3.22
N LEU A 43 8.97 -17.89 2.94
CA LEU A 43 9.04 -18.97 3.91
C LEU A 43 10.39 -19.64 3.78
N LYS A 44 11.18 -19.49 4.81
CA LYS A 44 12.50 -20.11 4.83
C LYS A 44 12.43 -21.46 5.51
N GLN A 45 13.12 -22.37 4.93
CA GLN A 45 13.17 -23.73 5.46
C GLN A 45 14.44 -23.95 6.24
#